data_748c302e5afec3fd46d7f3e447a9e05b
#
_entry.id   748c302e5afec3fd46d7f3e447a9e05b
#
_cell.length_a   1.000
_cell.length_b   1.000
_cell.length_c   1.000
_cell.angle_alpha   90.00
_cell.angle_beta   90.00
_cell.angle_gamma   90.00
#
_symmetry.space_group_name_H-M   'P 1'
#
loop_
_entity.id
_entity.type
_entity.pdbx_description
1 polymer ?
#
loop_
_entity_poly.entity_id
_entity_poly.type
_entity_poly.pdbx_seq_one_letter_code
_entity_poly.pdbx_strand_id
1 'polypeptide(L)'
;MNQFISQFLVTGENKNVCGLYGYTTFNAVKYFEHIPVKESHDEQNDAPDLLYILYKYIIVFNHFKNELTLVEMLGEGEESGLPELEAAIENRNYASYNFSVTGPVTSPISDEEHKANVRKGIAHCM
;
A
#
# COMPACT_ATOMS: atom_id res chain seq x y z
N MET A 1 -13.05 -11.30 -3.52
CA MET A 1 -12.47 -10.20 -4.30
C MET A 1 -13.14 -10.03 -5.67
N ASN A 2 -13.17 -11.03 -6.54
CA ASN A 2 -13.80 -10.92 -7.88
C ASN A 2 -15.27 -10.48 -7.83
N GLN A 3 -16.08 -11.02 -6.91
CA GLN A 3 -17.48 -10.60 -6.73
C GLN A 3 -17.62 -9.13 -6.33
N PHE A 4 -16.69 -8.60 -5.55
CA PHE A 4 -16.68 -7.19 -5.16
C PHE A 4 -16.32 -6.31 -6.37
N ILE A 5 -15.23 -6.65 -7.08
CA ILE A 5 -14.79 -5.88 -8.24
C ILE A 5 -15.85 -5.83 -9.34
N SER A 6 -16.57 -6.94 -9.56
CA SER A 6 -17.62 -7.03 -10.61
C SER A 6 -18.83 -6.12 -10.36
N GLN A 7 -18.95 -5.53 -9.17
CA GLN A 7 -20.02 -4.56 -8.86
C GLN A 7 -19.70 -3.14 -9.37
N PHE A 8 -18.45 -2.89 -9.76
CA PHE A 8 -18.01 -1.59 -10.23
C PHE A 8 -17.77 -1.62 -11.75
N LEU A 9 -18.45 -0.76 -12.46
CA LEU A 9 -18.17 -0.46 -13.86
C LEU A 9 -17.51 0.90 -13.95
N VAL A 10 -16.19 0.92 -14.04
CA VAL A 10 -15.43 2.16 -14.16
C VAL A 10 -15.28 2.53 -15.63
N THR A 11 -15.71 3.73 -15.98
CA THR A 11 -15.60 4.31 -17.31
C THR A 11 -14.76 5.60 -17.25
N GLY A 12 -14.32 6.10 -18.39
CA GLY A 12 -13.54 7.32 -18.45
C GLY A 12 -12.12 7.13 -18.95
N GLU A 13 -11.42 8.23 -19.14
CA GLU A 13 -10.11 8.28 -19.77
C GLU A 13 -9.02 7.57 -18.94
N ASN A 14 -9.05 7.79 -17.63
CA ASN A 14 -8.03 7.26 -16.70
C ASN A 14 -8.51 6.02 -15.91
N LYS A 15 -9.47 5.26 -16.45
CA LYS A 15 -10.01 4.06 -15.79
C LYS A 15 -8.95 2.99 -15.47
N ASN A 16 -7.83 2.99 -16.18
CA ASN A 16 -6.72 2.04 -16.00
C ASN A 16 -5.96 2.21 -14.68
N VAL A 17 -6.08 3.37 -14.04
CA VAL A 17 -5.47 3.60 -12.72
C VAL A 17 -6.47 3.44 -11.57
N CYS A 18 -7.75 3.21 -11.89
CA CYS A 18 -8.76 2.92 -10.89
C CYS A 18 -8.75 1.43 -10.54
N GLY A 19 -8.72 1.11 -9.26
CA GLY A 19 -8.66 -0.27 -8.83
C GLY A 19 -8.46 -0.43 -7.33
N LEU A 20 -8.23 -1.67 -6.93
CA LEU A 20 -7.91 -2.02 -5.56
C LEU A 20 -6.40 -1.95 -5.34
N TYR A 21 -5.99 -1.14 -4.38
CA TYR A 21 -4.60 -0.99 -3.96
C TYR A 21 -4.41 -1.52 -2.55
N GLY A 22 -3.35 -2.28 -2.34
CA GLY A 22 -3.12 -2.84 -1.03
C GLY A 22 -1.96 -3.82 -0.99
N TYR A 23 -2.00 -4.69 -0.01
CA TYR A 23 -0.96 -5.69 0.18
C TYR A 23 -1.55 -7.03 0.60
N THR A 24 -0.73 -8.04 0.41
CA THR A 24 -0.94 -9.40 0.89
C THR A 24 0.31 -9.82 1.64
N THR A 25 0.17 -10.26 2.89
CA THR A 25 1.30 -10.77 3.66
C THR A 25 1.72 -12.15 3.16
N PHE A 26 2.92 -12.59 3.51
CA PHE A 26 3.38 -13.94 3.21
C PHE A 26 2.45 -15.00 3.82
N ASN A 27 1.94 -14.76 5.02
CA ASN A 27 1.06 -15.70 5.72
C ASN A 27 -0.29 -15.89 5.03
N ALA A 28 -0.69 -14.98 4.13
CA ALA A 28 -1.91 -15.13 3.35
C ALA A 28 -1.87 -16.33 2.40
N VAL A 29 -0.71 -16.94 2.15
CA VAL A 29 -0.59 -18.18 1.37
C VAL A 29 -1.51 -19.28 1.90
N LYS A 30 -1.79 -19.32 3.20
CA LYS A 30 -2.72 -20.26 3.85
C LYS A 30 -4.15 -20.23 3.29
N TYR A 31 -4.56 -19.12 2.65
CA TYR A 31 -5.88 -18.98 2.02
C TYR A 31 -5.95 -19.53 0.60
N PHE A 32 -4.80 -19.81 0.00
CA PHE A 32 -4.69 -20.25 -1.39
C PHE A 32 -4.12 -21.66 -1.51
N GLU A 33 -3.27 -22.07 -0.54
CA GLU A 33 -2.56 -23.33 -0.54
C GLU A 33 -2.70 -24.06 0.81
N HIS A 34 -2.63 -25.39 0.78
CA HIS A 34 -2.66 -26.22 1.99
C HIS A 34 -1.25 -26.32 2.61
N ILE A 35 -0.72 -25.17 3.03
CA ILE A 35 0.60 -25.08 3.66
C ILE A 35 0.42 -24.72 5.14
N PRO A 36 1.00 -25.47 6.07
CA PRO A 36 0.99 -25.11 7.48
C PRO A 36 1.84 -23.87 7.71
N VAL A 37 1.22 -22.72 7.90
CA VAL A 37 1.89 -21.47 8.26
C VAL A 37 1.88 -21.39 9.79
N LYS A 38 3.06 -21.16 10.40
CA LYS A 38 3.13 -20.84 11.82
C LYS A 38 2.52 -19.46 12.03
N GLU A 39 1.41 -19.40 12.71
CA GLU A 39 0.84 -18.13 13.16
C GLU A 39 1.73 -17.60 14.28
N SER A 40 2.39 -16.50 14.01
CA SER A 40 3.04 -15.69 15.03
C SER A 40 1.98 -14.73 15.55
N HIS A 41 1.39 -15.03 16.69
CA HIS A 41 0.59 -14.08 17.43
C HIS A 41 1.54 -13.12 18.15
N ASP A 42 2.02 -12.13 17.42
CA ASP A 42 2.66 -10.98 18.04
C ASP A 42 1.55 -9.99 18.38
N GLU A 43 1.26 -9.83 19.67
CA GLU A 43 0.24 -8.88 20.16
C GLU A 43 0.51 -7.42 19.71
N GLN A 44 1.73 -7.14 19.25
CA GLN A 44 2.14 -5.83 18.74
C GLN A 44 1.91 -5.67 17.22
N ASN A 45 1.58 -6.74 16.51
CA ASN A 45 1.38 -6.72 15.07
C ASN A 45 -0.03 -7.20 14.72
N ASP A 46 -0.95 -6.25 14.61
CA ASP A 46 -2.35 -6.45 14.24
C ASP A 46 -2.63 -6.25 12.74
N ALA A 47 -1.57 -6.17 11.92
CA ALA A 47 -1.71 -6.00 10.48
C ALA A 47 -2.46 -7.19 9.85
N PRO A 48 -3.54 -6.94 9.10
CA PRO A 48 -4.29 -8.00 8.45
C PRO A 48 -3.45 -8.69 7.37
N ASP A 49 -3.70 -9.99 7.16
CA ASP A 49 -3.02 -10.76 6.09
C ASP A 49 -3.32 -10.24 4.68
N LEU A 50 -4.47 -9.63 4.50
CA LEU A 50 -4.93 -9.07 3.23
C LEU A 50 -5.59 -7.72 3.50
N LEU A 51 -5.09 -6.67 2.90
CA LEU A 51 -5.71 -5.35 2.94
C LEU A 51 -5.72 -4.75 1.54
N TYR A 52 -6.91 -4.50 1.01
CA TYR A 52 -7.11 -3.84 -0.28
C TYR A 52 -8.13 -2.73 -0.14
N ILE A 53 -7.81 -1.57 -0.66
CA ILE A 53 -8.61 -0.34 -0.54
C ILE A 53 -8.94 0.15 -1.95
N LEU A 54 -10.20 0.53 -2.15
CA LEU A 54 -10.66 1.26 -3.30
C LEU A 54 -10.59 2.75 -2.98
N TYR A 55 -9.69 3.47 -3.63
CA TYR A 55 -9.49 4.90 -3.37
C TYR A 55 -10.40 5.73 -4.27
N LYS A 56 -11.09 6.73 -3.68
CA LYS A 56 -11.86 7.72 -4.41
C LYS A 56 -10.95 8.65 -5.20
N TYR A 57 -9.84 9.08 -4.61
CA TYR A 57 -8.86 9.97 -5.22
C TYR A 57 -7.54 9.23 -5.45
N ILE A 58 -6.98 9.40 -6.64
CA ILE A 58 -5.71 8.79 -7.04
C ILE A 58 -4.83 9.88 -7.64
N ILE A 59 -3.60 9.97 -7.16
CA ILE A 59 -2.59 10.89 -7.70
C ILE A 59 -1.62 10.06 -8.52
N VAL A 60 -1.52 10.36 -9.80
CA VAL A 60 -0.61 9.70 -10.74
C VAL A 60 0.52 10.65 -11.09
N PHE A 61 1.76 10.24 -10.86
CA PHE A 61 2.94 10.99 -11.23
C PHE A 61 3.68 10.31 -12.38
N ASN A 62 3.79 11.00 -13.51
CA ASN A 62 4.55 10.55 -14.66
C ASN A 62 5.96 11.14 -14.60
N HIS A 63 6.93 10.33 -14.20
CA HIS A 63 8.33 10.75 -14.05
C HIS A 63 9.02 11.14 -15.37
N PHE A 64 8.57 10.60 -16.50
CA PHE A 64 9.16 10.93 -17.81
C PHE A 64 8.76 12.31 -18.30
N LYS A 65 7.50 12.70 -18.02
CA LYS A 65 6.95 13.97 -18.47
C LYS A 65 6.91 15.03 -17.38
N ASN A 66 7.20 14.65 -16.13
CA ASN A 66 6.99 15.48 -14.94
C ASN A 66 5.54 16.03 -14.85
N GLU A 67 4.60 15.16 -15.20
CA GLU A 67 3.16 15.47 -15.14
C GLU A 67 2.55 14.82 -13.90
N LEU A 68 1.68 15.57 -13.23
CA LEU A 68 0.84 15.06 -12.15
C LEU A 68 -0.60 15.06 -12.64
N THR A 69 -1.26 13.92 -12.51
CA THR A 69 -2.67 13.75 -12.87
C THR A 69 -3.47 13.40 -11.64
N LEU A 70 -4.53 14.15 -11.38
CA LEU A 70 -5.50 13.86 -10.33
C LEU A 70 -6.67 13.10 -10.95
N VAL A 71 -7.00 11.96 -10.38
CA VAL A 71 -8.11 11.12 -10.82
C VAL A 71 -9.07 10.91 -9.66
N GLU A 72 -10.35 11.15 -9.91
CA GLU A 72 -11.42 10.87 -8.96
C GLU A 72 -12.36 9.81 -9.51
N MET A 73 -12.68 8.82 -8.69
CA MET A 73 -13.80 7.91 -8.96
C MET A 73 -15.06 8.51 -8.38
N LEU A 74 -15.95 8.93 -9.28
CA LEU A 74 -17.18 9.64 -8.95
C LEU A 74 -18.37 8.73 -9.19
N GLY A 75 -19.25 8.60 -8.19
CA GLY A 75 -20.52 7.92 -8.31
C GLY A 75 -21.53 8.76 -9.10
N GLU A 76 -22.56 8.10 -9.62
CA GLU A 76 -23.63 8.79 -10.34
C GLU A 76 -24.33 9.80 -9.42
N GLY A 77 -24.37 11.06 -9.84
CA GLY A 77 -24.98 12.15 -9.07
C GLY A 77 -24.11 12.74 -7.95
N GLU A 78 -22.88 12.31 -7.80
CA GLU A 78 -21.93 12.94 -6.87
C GLU A 78 -21.29 14.18 -7.47
N GLU A 79 -21.00 15.17 -6.62
CA GLU A 79 -20.21 16.33 -7.00
C GLU A 79 -18.72 16.04 -6.90
N SER A 80 -17.92 16.60 -7.83
CA SER A 80 -16.48 16.42 -7.85
C SER A 80 -15.78 17.20 -6.73
N GLY A 81 -14.91 16.54 -5.99
CA GLY A 81 -14.01 17.14 -5.02
C GLY A 81 -12.62 17.48 -5.57
N LEU A 82 -12.38 17.29 -6.89
CA LEU A 82 -11.09 17.62 -7.50
C LEU A 82 -10.66 19.07 -7.32
N PRO A 83 -11.54 20.09 -7.42
CA PRO A 83 -11.14 21.48 -7.23
C PRO A 83 -10.57 21.76 -5.84
N GLU A 84 -11.13 21.13 -4.79
CA GLU A 84 -10.63 21.27 -3.43
C GLU A 84 -9.29 20.56 -3.24
N LEU A 85 -9.12 19.39 -3.85
CA LEU A 85 -7.88 18.64 -3.83
C LEU A 85 -6.77 19.39 -4.58
N GLU A 86 -7.05 19.95 -5.73
CA GLU A 86 -6.13 20.78 -6.52
C GLU A 86 -5.67 22.00 -5.71
N ALA A 87 -6.61 22.72 -5.12
CA ALA A 87 -6.31 23.86 -4.25
C ALA A 87 -5.45 23.47 -3.05
N ALA A 88 -5.67 22.28 -2.46
CA ALA A 88 -4.86 21.78 -1.36
C ALA A 88 -3.43 21.44 -1.80
N ILE A 89 -3.24 20.89 -3.00
CA ILE A 89 -1.92 20.55 -3.56
C ILE A 89 -1.15 21.82 -3.95
N GLU A 90 -1.83 22.82 -4.53
CA GLU A 90 -1.24 24.09 -4.90
C GLU A 90 -0.91 24.97 -3.69
N ASN A 91 -1.58 24.74 -2.57
CA ASN A 91 -1.36 25.48 -1.36
C ASN A 91 0.03 25.17 -0.78
N ARG A 92 0.92 26.16 -0.83
CA ARG A 92 2.30 26.07 -0.30
C ARG A 92 2.39 26.35 1.19
N ASN A 93 1.28 26.60 1.86
CA ASN A 93 1.24 26.91 3.29
C ASN A 93 1.19 25.62 4.14
N TYR A 94 2.25 24.81 4.05
CA TYR A 94 2.40 23.63 4.88
C TYR A 94 3.43 23.87 5.98
N ALA A 95 3.12 23.39 7.18
CA ALA A 95 4.04 23.43 8.29
C ALA A 95 5.12 22.35 8.14
N SER A 96 6.38 22.76 8.27
CA SER A 96 7.51 21.82 8.38
C SER A 96 7.72 21.49 9.84
N TYR A 97 7.62 20.22 10.20
CA TYR A 97 7.91 19.73 11.55
C TYR A 97 9.24 19.02 11.56
N ASN A 98 10.13 19.47 12.44
CA ASN A 98 11.36 18.75 12.71
C ASN A 98 11.03 17.52 13.58
N PHE A 99 11.62 16.39 13.27
CA PHE A 99 11.57 15.22 14.13
C PHE A 99 12.99 14.88 14.63
N SER A 100 13.07 14.28 15.78
CA SER A 100 14.31 13.74 16.33
C SER A 100 14.09 12.30 16.78
N VAL A 101 15.12 11.49 16.64
CA VAL A 101 15.09 10.12 17.15
C VAL A 101 15.26 10.19 18.66
N THR A 102 14.30 9.65 19.42
CA THR A 102 14.27 9.72 20.89
C THR A 102 14.93 8.52 21.57
N GLY A 103 15.38 7.52 20.81
CA GLY A 103 16.02 6.32 21.34
C GLY A 103 16.84 5.58 20.30
N PRO A 104 17.59 4.56 20.71
CA PRO A 104 18.34 3.74 19.77
C PRO A 104 17.40 2.96 18.85
N VAL A 105 17.83 2.80 17.60
CA VAL A 105 17.16 1.87 16.68
C VAL A 105 17.42 0.45 17.18
N THR A 106 16.36 -0.28 17.47
CA THR A 106 16.44 -1.67 17.92
C THR A 106 15.87 -2.59 16.83
N SER A 107 16.48 -3.75 16.68
CA SER A 107 15.99 -4.82 15.82
C SER A 107 15.72 -6.07 16.66
N PRO A 108 14.65 -6.85 16.38
CA PRO A 108 14.37 -8.10 17.08
C PRO A 108 15.41 -9.19 16.82
N ILE A 109 16.18 -9.06 15.74
CA ILE A 109 17.28 -9.97 15.39
C ILE A 109 18.59 -9.21 15.28
N SER A 110 19.69 -9.83 15.71
CA SER A 110 21.02 -9.25 15.55
C SER A 110 21.51 -9.30 14.10
N ASP A 111 22.48 -8.46 13.76
CA ASP A 111 23.10 -8.46 12.42
C ASP A 111 23.73 -9.82 12.09
N GLU A 112 24.32 -10.50 13.08
CA GLU A 112 24.94 -11.80 12.88
C GLU A 112 23.90 -12.89 12.59
N GLU A 113 22.78 -12.86 13.29
CA GLU A 113 21.65 -13.75 13.05
C GLU A 113 21.04 -13.50 11.68
N HIS A 114 20.88 -12.24 11.27
CA HIS A 114 20.41 -11.87 9.95
C HIS A 114 21.34 -12.41 8.86
N LYS A 115 22.65 -12.19 8.99
CA LYS A 115 23.66 -12.74 8.05
C LYS A 115 23.64 -14.26 7.99
N ALA A 116 23.45 -14.94 9.14
CA ALA A 116 23.33 -16.40 9.18
C ALA A 116 22.09 -16.88 8.42
N ASN A 117 20.95 -16.21 8.58
CA ASN A 117 19.72 -16.55 7.88
C ASN A 117 19.85 -16.33 6.36
N VAL A 118 20.52 -15.25 5.92
CA VAL A 118 20.80 -15.02 4.50
C VAL A 118 21.69 -16.12 3.92
N ARG A 119 22.79 -16.51 4.63
CA ARG A 119 23.67 -17.60 4.17
C ARG A 119 22.94 -18.94 4.08
N LYS A 120 22.07 -19.23 5.05
CA LYS A 120 21.23 -20.43 5.03
C LYS A 120 20.29 -20.43 3.84
N GLY A 121 19.66 -19.28 3.52
CA GLY A 121 18.81 -19.12 2.35
C GLY A 121 19.57 -19.37 1.04
N ILE A 122 20.76 -18.77 0.89
CA ILE A 122 21.61 -18.98 -0.29
C ILE A 122 21.97 -20.45 -0.46
N ALA A 123 22.40 -21.12 0.62
CA ALA A 123 22.77 -22.54 0.58
C ALA A 123 21.57 -23.46 0.24
N HIS A 124 20.34 -23.03 0.52
CA HIS A 124 19.14 -23.79 0.17
C HIS A 124 18.75 -23.63 -1.30
N CYS A 125 19.10 -22.49 -1.91
CA CYS A 125 18.77 -22.19 -3.31
C CYS A 125 19.81 -22.72 -4.32
N MET A 126 20.96 -23.17 -3.85
CA MET A 126 22.05 -23.78 -4.67
C MET A 126 21.97 -25.30 -4.65
#